data_e674d9d1afcf1ee89da8a0c62ae0735d
#
_entry.id   e674d9d1afcf1ee89da8a0c62ae0735d
#
_cell.length_a   1.000
_cell.length_b   1.000
_cell.length_c   1.000
_cell.angle_alpha   90.00
_cell.angle_beta   90.00
_cell.angle_gamma   90.00
#
_symmetry.space_group_name_H-M   'P 1'
#
loop_
_entity.id
_entity.type
_entity.pdbx_description
1 polymer ?
#
loop_
_entity_poly.entity_id
_entity_poly.type
_entity_poly.pdbx_seq_one_letter_code
_entity_poly.pdbx_strand_id
1 'polypeptide(L)'
;MKRKGLVALILILLLLLAICGAGFVMMNYAVVNFHLYPKSARSLDLRAEDLSLSQYRALQRSMPGCDILWNVPFQGRLINSNAREITLTELSEDDILTLACFPNLAAIHAEGCTDYENLAHLHQSLPNVELTYFITLGGLNYAQDADLVELTDFTGEDVAKLAYLPNLSTVIVSGGTPESLSQAQSYCRQAGVAFLIRLGNKLVETSATNLTVEDVTDAQLHLLGCLPDLKRLHLVNPQAEAETVFALDTTYPNVRTTWEIRIGDASFQSTDTEIDLSQVVVTDLADVERKMEYLPNVQTVIFGLCGIDNPSWGNSKTKNLAVCEIENEALSEYRDRVREKYKVVWTVRLGPSIALRTDKDNFMPNHFGVGQFFDDYTVNLKYCEDMVCLDLGHMTMHTIDFVTYMPKLKYLILAWTEVQYIEPIRTCKNLIWLELDNSCIRDYSPLVDCTALEDLNIGKTFCDITPILQMTWLKNLYMIFGNSGDAWKASQALPNTHVVASGDATVGGGWRRLPNYYAMRDALHMYYMN
;
A
#
# COMPACT_ATOMS: atom_id res chain seq x y z
N MET A 1 -74.60 -1.61 92.02
CA MET A 1 -73.32 -2.22 91.57
C MET A 1 -73.47 -3.32 90.52
N LYS A 2 -74.58 -4.02 90.32
CA LYS A 2 -74.73 -5.16 89.40
C LYS A 2 -74.71 -4.79 87.90
N ARG A 3 -75.13 -3.57 87.43
CA ARG A 3 -75.12 -3.17 85.99
C ARG A 3 -73.73 -2.87 85.42
N LYS A 4 -72.75 -2.36 86.23
CA LYS A 4 -71.42 -2.08 85.72
C LYS A 4 -70.56 -3.37 85.44
N GLY A 5 -70.82 -4.44 86.21
CA GLY A 5 -70.16 -5.72 86.00
C GLY A 5 -70.65 -6.47 84.78
N LEU A 6 -71.97 -6.36 84.47
CA LEU A 6 -72.52 -6.98 83.24
C LEU A 6 -72.04 -6.32 81.94
N VAL A 7 -71.89 -4.98 81.95
CA VAL A 7 -71.35 -4.24 80.83
C VAL A 7 -69.87 -4.61 80.61
N ALA A 8 -69.05 -4.72 81.68
CA ALA A 8 -67.64 -5.14 81.59
C ALA A 8 -67.50 -6.59 81.03
N LEU A 9 -68.37 -7.50 81.47
CA LEU A 9 -68.41 -8.89 80.98
C LEU A 9 -68.73 -8.97 79.48
N ILE A 10 -69.74 -8.19 79.07
CA ILE A 10 -70.13 -8.10 77.61
C ILE A 10 -68.96 -7.53 76.77
N LEU A 11 -68.27 -6.50 77.24
CA LEU A 11 -67.10 -5.92 76.58
C LEU A 11 -65.99 -6.90 76.44
N ILE A 12 -65.65 -7.66 77.55
CA ILE A 12 -64.63 -8.73 77.48
C ILE A 12 -65.02 -9.85 76.51
N LEU A 13 -66.27 -10.25 76.51
CA LEU A 13 -66.79 -11.28 75.59
C LEU A 13 -66.70 -10.81 74.14
N LEU A 14 -67.06 -9.56 73.85
CA LEU A 14 -66.90 -8.97 72.51
C LEU A 14 -65.46 -8.84 72.08
N LEU A 15 -64.57 -8.49 73.03
CA LEU A 15 -63.14 -8.42 72.82
C LEU A 15 -62.57 -9.81 72.49
N LEU A 16 -62.98 -10.84 73.26
CA LEU A 16 -62.57 -12.23 72.99
C LEU A 16 -63.12 -12.73 71.69
N LEU A 17 -64.35 -12.42 71.35
CA LEU A 17 -64.93 -12.75 70.01
C LEU A 17 -64.19 -12.03 68.90
N ALA A 18 -63.80 -10.79 69.11
CA ALA A 18 -62.99 -10.05 68.11
C ALA A 18 -61.60 -10.64 67.98
N ILE A 19 -60.96 -11.03 69.09
CA ILE A 19 -59.66 -11.69 69.03
C ILE A 19 -59.76 -13.07 68.40
N CYS A 20 -60.74 -13.88 68.72
CA CYS A 20 -60.99 -15.17 68.08
C CYS A 20 -61.34 -15.02 66.61
N GLY A 21 -62.15 -14.04 66.27
CA GLY A 21 -62.48 -13.72 64.88
C GLY A 21 -61.27 -13.24 64.10
N ALA A 22 -60.46 -12.37 64.67
CA ALA A 22 -59.21 -11.94 64.08
C ALA A 22 -58.19 -13.10 63.90
N GLY A 23 -58.12 -13.95 64.96
CA GLY A 23 -57.29 -15.17 64.89
C GLY A 23 -57.71 -16.15 63.80
N PHE A 24 -59.04 -16.37 63.66
CA PHE A 24 -59.58 -17.21 62.58
C PHE A 24 -59.30 -16.65 61.21
N VAL A 25 -59.43 -15.35 61.04
CA VAL A 25 -59.11 -14.67 59.77
C VAL A 25 -57.62 -14.79 59.48
N MET A 26 -56.74 -14.54 60.45
CA MET A 26 -55.28 -14.67 60.28
C MET A 26 -54.85 -16.11 59.99
N MET A 27 -55.50 -17.10 60.55
CA MET A 27 -55.20 -18.49 60.28
C MET A 27 -55.61 -18.96 58.87
N ASN A 28 -56.78 -18.52 58.40
CA ASN A 28 -57.39 -19.06 57.15
C ASN A 28 -57.33 -18.12 55.95
N TYR A 29 -57.06 -16.84 56.16
CA TYR A 29 -57.03 -15.86 55.08
C TYR A 29 -55.72 -15.05 55.10
N ALA A 30 -55.23 -14.69 53.94
CA ALA A 30 -54.22 -13.65 53.73
C ALA A 30 -54.92 -12.32 53.43
N VAL A 31 -54.37 -11.22 53.97
CA VAL A 31 -54.94 -9.86 53.80
C VAL A 31 -54.01 -9.09 52.86
N VAL A 32 -54.61 -8.59 51.76
CA VAL A 32 -53.90 -7.75 50.78
C VAL A 32 -54.79 -6.54 50.48
N ASN A 33 -54.34 -5.32 50.69
CA ASN A 33 -55.04 -4.08 50.44
C ASN A 33 -56.51 -4.09 50.97
N PHE A 34 -56.71 -4.61 52.20
CA PHE A 34 -58.04 -4.78 52.85
C PHE A 34 -58.93 -5.87 52.23
N HIS A 35 -58.46 -6.64 51.25
CA HIS A 35 -59.17 -7.80 50.69
C HIS A 35 -58.69 -9.08 51.39
N LEU A 36 -59.63 -10.03 51.59
CA LEU A 36 -59.37 -11.32 52.24
C LEU A 36 -59.30 -12.43 51.21
N TYR A 37 -58.15 -13.12 51.14
CA TYR A 37 -57.93 -14.23 50.24
C TYR A 37 -57.76 -15.52 51.04
N PRO A 38 -58.49 -16.61 50.72
CA PRO A 38 -58.35 -17.87 51.45
C PRO A 38 -56.99 -18.47 51.23
N LYS A 39 -56.31 -18.86 52.35
CA LYS A 39 -54.98 -19.50 52.28
C LYS A 39 -54.98 -20.87 51.62
N SER A 40 -56.19 -21.47 51.40
CA SER A 40 -56.39 -22.69 50.65
C SER A 40 -56.45 -22.48 49.11
N ALA A 41 -56.41 -21.25 48.64
CA ALA A 41 -56.40 -20.96 47.20
C ALA A 41 -55.16 -21.55 46.54
N ARG A 42 -55.31 -22.21 45.40
CA ARG A 42 -54.21 -22.73 44.60
C ARG A 42 -53.65 -21.72 43.61
N SER A 43 -54.47 -20.72 43.23
CA SER A 43 -54.09 -19.61 42.35
C SER A 43 -54.78 -18.33 42.76
N LEU A 44 -54.10 -17.20 42.66
CA LEU A 44 -54.64 -15.86 42.87
C LEU A 44 -54.24 -14.93 41.73
N ASP A 45 -55.23 -14.20 41.20
CA ASP A 45 -54.94 -13.13 40.24
C ASP A 45 -55.04 -11.78 40.94
N LEU A 46 -53.89 -11.18 41.22
CA LEU A 46 -53.74 -9.93 41.93
C LEU A 46 -53.20 -8.81 41.04
N ARG A 47 -53.35 -8.94 39.71
CA ARG A 47 -52.87 -7.92 38.75
C ARG A 47 -53.62 -6.57 38.87
N ALA A 48 -54.81 -6.58 39.45
CA ALA A 48 -55.57 -5.35 39.74
C ALA A 48 -55.14 -4.69 41.06
N GLU A 49 -54.37 -5.39 41.90
CA GLU A 49 -53.89 -4.89 43.19
C GLU A 49 -52.53 -4.21 43.00
N ASP A 50 -52.32 -3.09 43.68
CA ASP A 50 -51.02 -2.41 43.72
C ASP A 50 -50.18 -3.03 44.87
N LEU A 51 -49.37 -4.04 44.51
CA LEU A 51 -48.58 -4.82 45.42
C LEU A 51 -47.10 -4.35 45.43
N SER A 52 -46.60 -4.05 46.61
CA SER A 52 -45.15 -3.91 46.76
C SER A 52 -44.46 -5.29 46.84
N LEU A 53 -43.18 -5.35 46.51
CA LEU A 53 -42.35 -6.54 46.59
C LEU A 53 -42.35 -7.16 48.00
N SER A 54 -42.39 -6.34 49.06
CA SER A 54 -42.44 -6.80 50.44
C SER A 54 -43.80 -7.45 50.77
N GLN A 55 -44.90 -6.91 50.27
CA GLN A 55 -46.22 -7.47 50.44
C GLN A 55 -46.34 -8.82 49.68
N TYR A 56 -45.83 -8.89 48.45
CA TYR A 56 -45.79 -10.14 47.69
C TYR A 56 -45.01 -11.22 48.43
N ARG A 57 -43.77 -10.92 48.94
CA ARG A 57 -42.95 -11.87 49.72
C ARG A 57 -43.63 -12.31 51.01
N ALA A 58 -44.37 -11.43 51.67
CA ALA A 58 -45.14 -11.79 52.86
C ALA A 58 -46.31 -12.72 52.50
N LEU A 59 -47.02 -12.43 51.40
CA LEU A 59 -48.11 -13.24 50.86
C LEU A 59 -47.61 -14.65 50.48
N GLN A 60 -46.50 -14.74 49.71
CA GLN A 60 -45.89 -15.99 49.31
C GLN A 60 -45.47 -16.87 50.52
N ARG A 61 -44.92 -16.26 51.56
CA ARG A 61 -44.62 -16.98 52.82
C ARG A 61 -45.88 -17.50 53.51
N SER A 62 -46.98 -16.77 53.43
CA SER A 62 -48.23 -17.15 54.07
C SER A 62 -49.02 -18.20 53.27
N MET A 63 -48.76 -18.32 51.99
CA MET A 63 -49.42 -19.19 51.01
C MET A 63 -48.41 -19.90 50.12
N PRO A 64 -47.56 -20.77 50.66
CA PRO A 64 -46.38 -21.29 49.92
C PRO A 64 -46.73 -22.24 48.76
N GLY A 65 -47.99 -22.65 48.59
CA GLY A 65 -48.42 -23.50 47.48
C GLY A 65 -49.38 -22.80 46.52
N CYS A 66 -49.57 -21.46 46.66
CA CYS A 66 -50.47 -20.68 45.81
C CYS A 66 -49.71 -20.04 44.64
N ASP A 67 -50.20 -20.22 43.44
CA ASP A 67 -49.72 -19.57 42.25
C ASP A 67 -50.29 -18.12 42.19
N ILE A 68 -49.41 -17.13 42.38
CA ILE A 68 -49.81 -15.72 42.52
C ILE A 68 -49.45 -14.95 41.27
N LEU A 69 -50.43 -14.60 40.46
CA LEU A 69 -50.29 -13.76 39.30
C LEU A 69 -50.47 -12.29 39.70
N TRP A 70 -49.44 -11.48 39.52
CA TRP A 70 -49.44 -10.05 39.89
C TRP A 70 -48.57 -9.21 38.95
N ASN A 71 -48.64 -7.90 39.05
CA ASN A 71 -47.77 -7.00 38.32
C ASN A 71 -46.58 -6.61 39.19
N VAL A 72 -45.39 -7.07 38.80
CA VAL A 72 -44.11 -6.82 39.50
C VAL A 72 -43.65 -5.40 39.18
N PRO A 73 -43.42 -4.56 40.23
CA PRO A 73 -42.77 -3.28 40.02
C PRO A 73 -41.29 -3.50 39.70
N PHE A 74 -40.90 -3.21 38.46
CA PHE A 74 -39.54 -3.43 37.97
C PHE A 74 -39.05 -2.24 37.13
N GLN A 75 -38.00 -1.58 37.53
CA GLN A 75 -37.43 -0.41 36.83
C GLN A 75 -38.46 0.66 36.45
N GLY A 76 -39.33 1.01 37.40
CA GLY A 76 -40.40 2.02 37.19
C GLY A 76 -41.56 1.58 36.29
N ARG A 77 -41.62 0.31 35.93
CA ARG A 77 -42.69 -0.29 35.11
C ARG A 77 -43.40 -1.39 35.92
N LEU A 78 -44.64 -1.68 35.57
CA LEU A 78 -45.34 -2.84 36.08
C LEU A 78 -45.30 -3.95 35.04
N ILE A 79 -44.65 -5.05 35.36
CA ILE A 79 -44.49 -6.20 34.44
C ILE A 79 -45.28 -7.38 35.03
N ASN A 80 -46.05 -8.05 34.18
CA ASN A 80 -46.79 -9.24 34.57
C ASN A 80 -45.83 -10.33 35.05
N SER A 81 -46.05 -10.90 36.27
CA SER A 81 -45.20 -11.96 36.83
C SER A 81 -45.10 -13.23 35.99
N ASN A 82 -46.01 -13.40 34.99
CA ASN A 82 -45.99 -14.51 34.03
C ASN A 82 -45.19 -14.16 32.76
N ALA A 83 -44.43 -13.06 32.76
CA ALA A 83 -43.57 -12.71 31.65
C ALA A 83 -42.55 -13.80 31.39
N ARG A 84 -42.33 -14.10 30.12
CA ARG A 84 -41.33 -15.06 29.67
C ARG A 84 -40.04 -14.40 29.22
N GLU A 85 -40.11 -13.14 28.83
CA GLU A 85 -38.99 -12.37 28.34
C GLU A 85 -38.96 -10.99 28.99
N ILE A 86 -37.80 -10.49 29.36
CA ILE A 86 -37.60 -9.16 29.92
C ILE A 86 -36.41 -8.51 29.23
N THR A 87 -36.58 -7.23 28.84
CA THR A 87 -35.49 -6.42 28.29
C THR A 87 -34.98 -5.45 29.35
N LEU A 88 -33.66 -5.41 29.54
CA LEU A 88 -32.95 -4.56 30.48
C LEU A 88 -32.07 -3.55 29.73
N THR A 89 -32.01 -2.32 30.21
CA THR A 89 -31.07 -1.29 29.76
C THR A 89 -30.01 -0.98 30.82
N GLU A 90 -30.30 -1.29 32.06
CA GLU A 90 -29.41 -1.18 33.22
C GLU A 90 -29.73 -2.31 34.19
N LEU A 91 -28.82 -2.64 35.11
CA LEU A 91 -29.00 -3.74 36.04
C LEU A 91 -28.36 -3.38 37.37
N SER A 92 -29.13 -3.44 38.46
CA SER A 92 -28.66 -3.30 39.82
C SER A 92 -28.80 -4.61 40.60
N GLU A 93 -28.16 -4.72 41.77
CA GLU A 93 -28.27 -5.89 42.66
C GLU A 93 -29.72 -6.11 43.11
N ASP A 94 -30.48 -5.04 43.37
CA ASP A 94 -31.90 -5.11 43.71
C ASP A 94 -32.76 -5.63 42.56
N ASP A 95 -32.41 -5.33 41.32
CA ASP A 95 -33.08 -5.83 40.14
C ASP A 95 -32.93 -7.35 40.05
N ILE A 96 -31.75 -7.90 40.33
CA ILE A 96 -31.49 -9.35 40.33
C ILE A 96 -32.43 -10.06 41.32
N LEU A 97 -32.61 -9.49 42.51
CA LEU A 97 -33.55 -10.02 43.52
C LEU A 97 -35.00 -9.93 43.05
N THR A 98 -35.35 -8.94 42.26
CA THR A 98 -36.71 -8.75 41.75
C THR A 98 -37.00 -9.68 40.56
N LEU A 99 -36.03 -9.99 39.74
CA LEU A 99 -36.13 -10.95 38.60
C LEU A 99 -36.50 -12.36 39.08
N ALA A 100 -36.15 -12.75 40.29
CA ALA A 100 -36.60 -14.01 40.91
C ALA A 100 -38.11 -14.07 41.17
N CYS A 101 -38.86 -12.97 41.03
CA CYS A 101 -40.32 -12.94 41.14
C CYS A 101 -41.07 -13.31 39.85
N PHE A 102 -40.35 -13.66 38.78
CA PHE A 102 -40.89 -14.10 37.49
C PHE A 102 -40.69 -15.62 37.32
N PRO A 103 -41.62 -16.46 37.79
CA PRO A 103 -41.40 -17.92 37.82
C PRO A 103 -41.34 -18.59 36.46
N ASN A 104 -41.86 -17.92 35.40
CA ASN A 104 -41.87 -18.43 34.04
C ASN A 104 -40.89 -17.71 33.09
N LEU A 105 -39.96 -16.92 33.67
CA LEU A 105 -38.97 -16.20 32.87
C LEU A 105 -38.04 -17.20 32.16
N ALA A 106 -37.99 -17.07 30.83
CA ALA A 106 -37.20 -17.91 29.95
C ALA A 106 -36.00 -17.18 29.34
N ALA A 107 -36.16 -15.86 29.06
CA ALA A 107 -35.11 -15.06 28.46
C ALA A 107 -35.01 -13.64 29.04
N ILE A 108 -33.78 -13.13 29.14
CA ILE A 108 -33.46 -11.76 29.52
C ILE A 108 -32.57 -11.16 28.44
N HIS A 109 -33.03 -10.07 27.82
CA HIS A 109 -32.30 -9.31 26.82
C HIS A 109 -31.67 -8.07 27.48
N ALA A 110 -30.36 -8.09 27.71
CA ALA A 110 -29.59 -7.08 28.41
C ALA A 110 -28.54 -6.40 27.51
N GLU A 111 -28.80 -6.27 26.22
CA GLU A 111 -27.87 -5.78 25.21
C GLU A 111 -27.42 -4.33 25.45
N GLY A 112 -28.19 -3.54 26.21
CA GLY A 112 -27.85 -2.18 26.59
C GLY A 112 -27.10 -2.05 27.92
N CYS A 113 -26.93 -3.15 28.68
CA CYS A 113 -26.29 -3.13 29.99
C CYS A 113 -24.77 -3.20 29.86
N THR A 114 -24.07 -2.34 30.63
CA THR A 114 -22.61 -2.28 30.68
C THR A 114 -22.04 -2.68 32.04
N ASP A 115 -22.87 -3.03 33.01
CA ASP A 115 -22.46 -3.56 34.30
C ASP A 115 -22.26 -5.09 34.22
N TYR A 116 -21.09 -5.48 33.72
CA TYR A 116 -20.76 -6.88 33.45
C TYR A 116 -20.64 -7.71 34.74
N GLU A 117 -20.32 -7.10 35.88
CA GLU A 117 -20.27 -7.78 37.17
C GLU A 117 -21.66 -8.23 37.60
N ASN A 118 -22.64 -7.32 37.55
CA ASN A 118 -24.02 -7.66 37.84
C ASN A 118 -24.63 -8.63 36.81
N LEU A 119 -24.24 -8.54 35.53
CA LEU A 119 -24.66 -9.50 34.51
C LEU A 119 -24.13 -10.91 34.81
N ALA A 120 -22.87 -11.04 35.22
CA ALA A 120 -22.27 -12.32 35.60
C ALA A 120 -22.96 -12.88 36.89
N HIS A 121 -23.29 -12.03 37.85
CA HIS A 121 -24.05 -12.40 39.04
C HIS A 121 -25.48 -12.84 38.72
N LEU A 122 -26.15 -12.15 37.78
CA LEU A 122 -27.48 -12.52 37.29
C LEU A 122 -27.47 -13.91 36.65
N HIS A 123 -26.49 -14.22 35.82
CA HIS A 123 -26.33 -15.53 35.21
C HIS A 123 -26.17 -16.66 36.25
N GLN A 124 -25.41 -16.40 37.30
CA GLN A 124 -25.25 -17.36 38.40
C GLN A 124 -26.54 -17.53 39.20
N SER A 125 -27.30 -16.44 39.41
CA SER A 125 -28.53 -16.45 40.19
C SER A 125 -29.70 -17.09 39.48
N LEU A 126 -29.75 -17.00 38.17
CA LEU A 126 -30.81 -17.52 37.31
C LEU A 126 -30.25 -18.42 36.16
N PRO A 127 -29.64 -19.57 36.50
CA PRO A 127 -28.89 -20.39 35.56
C PRO A 127 -29.74 -21.03 34.45
N ASN A 128 -31.06 -21.08 34.61
CA ASN A 128 -31.99 -21.66 33.65
C ASN A 128 -32.65 -20.61 32.73
N VAL A 129 -32.33 -19.32 32.92
CA VAL A 129 -32.83 -18.23 32.10
C VAL A 129 -31.78 -17.89 31.04
N GLU A 130 -32.18 -17.86 29.78
CA GLU A 130 -31.34 -17.42 28.70
C GLU A 130 -31.02 -15.93 28.86
N LEU A 131 -29.74 -15.57 28.99
CA LEU A 131 -29.29 -14.20 29.17
C LEU A 131 -28.49 -13.78 27.94
N THR A 132 -28.94 -12.73 27.25
CA THR A 132 -28.22 -12.16 26.09
C THR A 132 -27.70 -10.76 26.41
N TYR A 133 -26.41 -10.56 26.24
CA TYR A 133 -25.74 -9.25 26.34
C TYR A 133 -24.51 -9.19 25.46
N PHE A 134 -24.01 -8.00 25.19
CA PHE A 134 -22.78 -7.77 24.47
C PHE A 134 -21.70 -7.20 25.38
N ILE A 135 -20.46 -7.60 25.14
CA ILE A 135 -19.29 -7.01 25.79
C ILE A 135 -18.60 -6.12 24.76
N THR A 136 -18.49 -4.84 25.06
CA THR A 136 -17.81 -3.87 24.18
C THR A 136 -16.34 -3.82 24.51
N LEU A 137 -15.49 -4.17 23.53
CA LEU A 137 -14.04 -4.18 23.61
C LEU A 137 -13.47 -3.40 22.42
N GLY A 138 -12.69 -2.35 22.66
CA GLY A 138 -12.10 -1.55 21.59
C GLY A 138 -13.12 -1.00 20.58
N GLY A 139 -14.35 -0.70 21.05
CA GLY A 139 -15.44 -0.22 20.20
C GLY A 139 -16.22 -1.30 19.43
N LEU A 140 -15.85 -2.56 19.53
CA LEU A 140 -16.57 -3.70 18.94
C LEU A 140 -17.41 -4.42 19.99
N ASN A 141 -18.58 -4.90 19.58
CA ASN A 141 -19.49 -5.66 20.43
C ASN A 141 -19.34 -7.15 20.20
N TYR A 142 -19.05 -7.88 21.25
CA TYR A 142 -18.93 -9.33 21.25
C TYR A 142 -20.08 -9.95 22.05
N ALA A 143 -20.68 -11.00 21.54
CA ALA A 143 -21.67 -11.77 22.27
C ALA A 143 -21.01 -12.43 23.50
N GLN A 144 -21.77 -12.63 24.57
CA GLN A 144 -21.30 -13.18 25.83
C GLN A 144 -20.67 -14.58 25.71
N ASP A 145 -21.05 -15.33 24.67
CA ASP A 145 -20.58 -16.68 24.38
C ASP A 145 -19.45 -16.69 23.34
N ALA A 146 -18.92 -15.52 22.95
CA ALA A 146 -17.84 -15.42 21.99
C ALA A 146 -16.61 -16.22 22.45
N ASP A 147 -16.11 -17.04 21.56
CA ASP A 147 -14.90 -17.84 21.74
C ASP A 147 -13.63 -17.17 21.20
N LEU A 148 -13.82 -16.12 20.38
CA LEU A 148 -12.75 -15.32 19.77
C LEU A 148 -13.06 -13.83 19.88
N VAL A 149 -12.05 -13.04 20.26
CA VAL A 149 -12.09 -11.57 20.20
C VAL A 149 -10.87 -11.02 19.47
N GLU A 150 -11.04 -9.88 18.81
CA GLU A 150 -9.95 -9.13 18.19
C GLU A 150 -9.81 -7.77 18.87
N LEU A 151 -8.60 -7.48 19.38
CA LEU A 151 -8.25 -6.24 20.05
C LEU A 151 -7.41 -5.38 19.13
N THR A 152 -7.99 -4.29 18.61
CA THR A 152 -7.32 -3.35 17.70
C THR A 152 -6.80 -2.12 18.41
N ASP A 153 -7.67 -1.47 19.17
CA ASP A 153 -7.34 -0.33 20.02
C ASP A 153 -8.05 -0.53 21.35
N PHE A 154 -7.31 -0.84 22.39
CA PHE A 154 -7.88 -1.27 23.66
C PHE A 154 -7.16 -0.67 24.87
N THR A 155 -7.94 -0.44 25.91
CA THR A 155 -7.49 0.12 27.18
C THR A 155 -7.34 -0.97 28.26
N GLY A 156 -6.79 -0.62 29.42
CA GLY A 156 -6.75 -1.51 30.58
C GLY A 156 -8.16 -1.92 31.07
N GLU A 157 -9.17 -1.05 30.90
CA GLU A 157 -10.57 -1.36 31.21
C GLU A 157 -11.15 -2.40 30.25
N ASP A 158 -10.83 -2.31 28.95
CA ASP A 158 -11.26 -3.30 27.97
C ASP A 158 -10.67 -4.68 28.27
N VAL A 159 -9.38 -4.69 28.63
CA VAL A 159 -8.69 -5.92 29.01
C VAL A 159 -9.37 -6.61 30.20
N ALA A 160 -9.80 -5.86 31.21
CA ALA A 160 -10.51 -6.41 32.36
C ALA A 160 -11.85 -7.08 31.97
N LYS A 161 -12.53 -6.58 30.93
CA LYS A 161 -13.80 -7.16 30.44
C LYS A 161 -13.63 -8.55 29.83
N LEU A 162 -12.42 -8.96 29.39
CA LEU A 162 -12.16 -10.32 28.90
C LEU A 162 -12.53 -11.39 29.92
N ALA A 163 -12.49 -11.06 31.22
CA ALA A 163 -12.89 -11.97 32.30
C ALA A 163 -14.39 -12.35 32.26
N TYR A 164 -15.21 -11.59 31.58
CA TYR A 164 -16.65 -11.80 31.47
C TYR A 164 -17.06 -12.62 30.23
N LEU A 165 -16.08 -13.12 29.44
CA LEU A 165 -16.28 -14.02 28.31
C LEU A 165 -15.95 -15.48 28.70
N PRO A 166 -16.92 -16.27 29.18
CA PRO A 166 -16.65 -17.60 29.75
C PRO A 166 -16.14 -18.63 28.73
N ASN A 167 -16.46 -18.42 27.45
CA ASN A 167 -16.10 -19.34 26.36
C ASN A 167 -14.86 -18.89 25.58
N LEU A 168 -14.23 -17.76 25.98
CA LEU A 168 -13.09 -17.20 25.27
C LEU A 168 -11.94 -18.19 25.18
N SER A 169 -11.54 -18.55 23.98
CA SER A 169 -10.42 -19.44 23.67
C SER A 169 -9.28 -18.76 22.95
N THR A 170 -9.58 -17.67 22.21
CA THR A 170 -8.60 -17.00 21.35
C THR A 170 -8.74 -15.48 21.44
N VAL A 171 -7.63 -14.80 21.63
CA VAL A 171 -7.51 -13.33 21.53
C VAL A 171 -6.57 -12.99 20.39
N ILE A 172 -7.07 -12.29 19.38
CA ILE A 172 -6.24 -11.74 18.31
C ILE A 172 -5.88 -10.30 18.67
N VAL A 173 -4.60 -9.97 18.65
CA VAL A 173 -4.07 -8.64 18.93
C VAL A 173 -3.62 -8.02 17.61
N SER A 174 -4.31 -6.98 17.18
CA SER A 174 -4.04 -6.25 15.93
C SER A 174 -3.51 -4.83 16.18
N GLY A 175 -3.44 -4.40 17.43
CA GLY A 175 -2.94 -3.10 17.88
C GLY A 175 -2.57 -3.15 19.38
N GLY A 176 -2.12 -2.00 19.92
CA GLY A 176 -1.70 -1.90 21.30
C GLY A 176 -0.19 -2.02 21.52
N THR A 177 0.24 -2.27 22.75
CA THR A 177 1.65 -2.34 23.16
C THR A 177 1.97 -3.68 23.82
N PRO A 178 3.27 -4.04 23.97
CA PRO A 178 3.68 -5.22 24.73
C PRO A 178 3.14 -5.23 26.17
N GLU A 179 3.03 -4.06 26.80
CA GLU A 179 2.50 -3.90 28.16
C GLU A 179 1.00 -4.22 28.21
N SER A 180 0.22 -3.70 27.25
CA SER A 180 -1.21 -3.99 27.17
C SER A 180 -1.50 -5.45 26.86
N LEU A 181 -0.67 -6.09 26.00
CA LEU A 181 -0.73 -7.53 25.77
C LEU A 181 -0.44 -8.32 27.05
N SER A 182 0.61 -7.95 27.79
CA SER A 182 0.97 -8.61 29.05
C SER A 182 -0.17 -8.50 30.08
N GLN A 183 -0.84 -7.35 30.14
CA GLN A 183 -2.04 -7.18 30.96
C GLN A 183 -3.16 -8.11 30.52
N ALA A 184 -3.49 -8.15 29.22
CA ALA A 184 -4.52 -9.05 28.68
C ALA A 184 -4.22 -10.51 29.02
N GLN A 185 -2.99 -10.96 28.83
CA GLN A 185 -2.55 -12.32 29.21
C GLN A 185 -2.71 -12.58 30.71
N SER A 186 -2.50 -11.58 31.57
CA SER A 186 -2.64 -11.73 33.03
C SER A 186 -4.09 -12.01 33.45
N TYR A 187 -5.07 -11.39 32.80
CA TYR A 187 -6.50 -11.64 33.05
C TYR A 187 -6.96 -13.01 32.54
N CYS A 188 -6.36 -13.53 31.48
CA CYS A 188 -6.78 -14.79 30.84
C CYS A 188 -5.92 -16.01 31.21
N ARG A 189 -4.90 -15.87 32.06
CA ARG A 189 -3.95 -16.96 32.40
C ARG A 189 -4.59 -18.25 32.91
N GLN A 190 -5.72 -18.14 33.60
CA GLN A 190 -6.42 -19.31 34.19
C GLN A 190 -7.34 -20.02 33.18
N ALA A 191 -7.60 -19.40 32.04
CA ALA A 191 -8.57 -19.86 31.06
C ALA A 191 -7.97 -20.66 29.88
N GLY A 192 -6.64 -20.74 29.76
CA GLY A 192 -5.98 -21.41 28.63
C GLY A 192 -6.19 -20.69 27.28
N VAL A 193 -6.41 -19.39 27.32
CA VAL A 193 -6.68 -18.57 26.13
C VAL A 193 -5.40 -18.41 25.31
N ALA A 194 -5.49 -18.67 24.00
CA ALA A 194 -4.41 -18.42 23.05
C ALA A 194 -4.36 -16.95 22.65
N PHE A 195 -3.16 -16.37 22.64
CA PHE A 195 -2.93 -15.01 22.14
C PHE A 195 -2.18 -15.05 20.82
N LEU A 196 -2.79 -14.50 19.77
CA LEU A 196 -2.23 -14.41 18.44
C LEU A 196 -2.02 -12.95 18.07
N ILE A 197 -0.86 -12.63 17.50
CA ILE A 197 -0.54 -11.29 17.00
C ILE A 197 -0.86 -11.22 15.52
N ARG A 198 -1.62 -10.23 15.07
CA ARG A 198 -1.89 -9.99 13.65
C ARG A 198 -0.80 -9.11 13.06
N LEU A 199 -0.02 -9.67 12.15
CA LEU A 199 1.00 -8.97 11.37
C LEU A 199 0.72 -9.15 9.88
N GLY A 200 0.34 -8.07 9.18
CA GLY A 200 -0.16 -8.17 7.82
C GLY A 200 -1.39 -9.07 7.74
N ASN A 201 -1.32 -10.06 6.88
CA ASN A 201 -2.38 -11.06 6.69
C ASN A 201 -2.22 -12.33 7.56
N LYS A 202 -1.21 -12.39 8.45
CA LYS A 202 -0.91 -13.56 9.27
C LYS A 202 -1.28 -13.38 10.74
N LEU A 203 -1.70 -14.48 11.35
CA LEU A 203 -1.81 -14.63 12.80
C LEU A 203 -0.57 -15.40 13.31
N VAL A 204 0.12 -14.83 14.27
CA VAL A 204 1.43 -15.28 14.74
C VAL A 204 1.37 -15.54 16.24
N GLU A 205 1.86 -16.70 16.66
CA GLU A 205 2.03 -17.00 18.08
C GLU A 205 3.15 -16.15 18.70
N THR A 206 3.01 -15.80 19.95
CA THR A 206 4.00 -15.00 20.69
C THR A 206 5.37 -15.67 20.84
N SER A 207 5.43 -17.00 20.63
CA SER A 207 6.66 -17.83 20.64
C SER A 207 7.40 -17.89 19.30
N ALA A 208 6.93 -17.16 18.28
CA ALA A 208 7.52 -17.23 16.93
C ALA A 208 8.97 -16.77 16.92
N THR A 209 9.85 -17.56 16.29
CA THR A 209 11.30 -17.29 16.16
C THR A 209 11.71 -16.79 14.79
N ASN A 210 10.97 -17.17 13.74
CA ASN A 210 11.19 -16.76 12.35
C ASN A 210 9.85 -16.39 11.73
N LEU A 211 9.81 -15.27 11.05
CA LEU A 211 8.57 -14.73 10.54
C LEU A 211 8.77 -14.17 9.13
N THR A 212 7.86 -14.52 8.23
CA THR A 212 7.69 -13.86 6.94
C THR A 212 6.27 -13.31 6.90
N VAL A 213 6.13 -12.01 6.74
CA VAL A 213 4.83 -11.30 6.73
C VAL A 213 4.74 -10.37 5.54
N GLU A 214 3.52 -10.18 5.05
CA GLU A 214 3.21 -9.41 3.87
C GLU A 214 2.29 -8.24 4.25
N ASP A 215 2.43 -7.09 3.57
CA ASP A 215 1.58 -5.89 3.70
C ASP A 215 1.48 -5.34 5.14
N VAL A 216 2.57 -5.39 5.89
CA VAL A 216 2.62 -4.92 7.29
C VAL A 216 2.61 -3.40 7.36
N THR A 217 1.76 -2.83 8.22
CA THR A 217 1.67 -1.38 8.50
C THR A 217 2.56 -0.96 9.67
N ASP A 218 2.78 0.38 9.85
CA ASP A 218 3.55 0.91 10.99
C ASP A 218 2.98 0.47 12.34
N ALA A 219 1.66 0.55 12.51
CA ALA A 219 0.99 0.13 13.74
C ALA A 219 1.26 -1.34 14.08
N GLN A 220 1.33 -2.20 13.05
CA GLN A 220 1.61 -3.62 13.23
C GLN A 220 3.09 -3.89 13.50
N LEU A 221 4.01 -3.09 12.97
CA LEU A 221 5.45 -3.23 13.26
C LEU A 221 5.76 -2.96 14.74
N HIS A 222 4.99 -2.10 15.41
CA HIS A 222 5.13 -1.89 16.86
C HIS A 222 4.80 -3.15 17.66
N LEU A 223 3.96 -4.05 17.14
CA LEU A 223 3.62 -5.31 17.80
C LEU A 223 4.77 -6.34 17.80
N LEU A 224 5.85 -6.10 17.05
CA LEU A 224 7.04 -6.96 17.10
C LEU A 224 7.64 -7.05 18.52
N GLY A 225 7.45 -6.02 19.35
CA GLY A 225 7.79 -6.05 20.77
C GLY A 225 7.05 -7.11 21.58
N CYS A 226 5.91 -7.64 21.05
CA CYS A 226 5.15 -8.73 21.64
C CYS A 226 5.72 -10.12 21.28
N LEU A 227 6.80 -10.20 20.50
CA LEU A 227 7.42 -11.43 20.02
C LEU A 227 8.85 -11.55 20.57
N PRO A 228 9.04 -11.86 21.87
CA PRO A 228 10.35 -11.81 22.54
C PRO A 228 11.37 -12.80 21.99
N ASP A 229 10.92 -13.90 21.38
CA ASP A 229 11.77 -14.97 20.82
C ASP A 229 12.10 -14.78 19.35
N LEU A 230 11.61 -13.69 18.70
CA LEU A 230 11.82 -13.44 17.27
C LEU A 230 13.30 -13.18 16.97
N LYS A 231 13.85 -13.90 15.98
CA LYS A 231 15.26 -13.81 15.53
C LYS A 231 15.39 -13.37 14.09
N ARG A 232 14.41 -13.70 13.26
CA ARG A 232 14.40 -13.36 11.82
C ARG A 232 13.04 -12.85 11.40
N LEU A 233 13.07 -11.71 10.75
CA LEU A 233 11.90 -11.10 10.14
C LEU A 233 12.15 -10.86 8.66
N HIS A 234 11.28 -11.37 7.80
CA HIS A 234 11.27 -11.07 6.39
C HIS A 234 9.95 -10.40 6.04
N LEU A 235 10.02 -9.14 5.58
CA LEU A 235 8.87 -8.36 5.16
C LEU A 235 8.70 -8.48 3.64
N VAL A 236 7.49 -8.72 3.20
CA VAL A 236 7.13 -8.76 1.79
C VAL A 236 6.20 -7.60 1.51
N ASN A 237 6.61 -6.71 0.62
CA ASN A 237 5.81 -5.57 0.17
C ASN A 237 5.20 -4.74 1.33
N PRO A 238 6.00 -4.29 2.32
CA PRO A 238 5.51 -3.58 3.49
C PRO A 238 4.71 -2.33 3.10
N GLN A 239 3.68 -2.01 3.90
CA GLN A 239 2.86 -0.81 3.78
C GLN A 239 3.23 0.23 4.86
N ALA A 240 4.18 -0.09 5.72
CA ALA A 240 4.75 0.84 6.69
C ALA A 240 5.65 1.86 5.98
N GLU A 241 5.89 3.02 6.57
CA GLU A 241 6.84 4.01 6.04
C GLU A 241 8.24 3.41 5.89
N ALA A 242 8.97 3.78 4.84
CA ALA A 242 10.30 3.22 4.56
C ALA A 242 11.28 3.47 5.73
N GLU A 243 11.22 4.64 6.35
CA GLU A 243 12.02 5.00 7.52
C GLU A 243 11.74 4.08 8.72
N THR A 244 10.47 3.70 8.94
CA THR A 244 10.10 2.73 9.98
C THR A 244 10.72 1.37 9.71
N VAL A 245 10.67 0.91 8.44
CA VAL A 245 11.28 -0.36 8.03
C VAL A 245 12.80 -0.33 8.24
N PHE A 246 13.47 0.76 7.87
CA PHE A 246 14.93 0.90 8.05
C PHE A 246 15.33 0.98 9.53
N ALA A 247 14.48 1.55 10.38
CA ALA A 247 14.72 1.66 11.82
C ALA A 247 14.60 0.32 12.57
N LEU A 248 14.04 -0.73 11.96
CA LEU A 248 13.82 -2.02 12.63
C LEU A 248 15.08 -2.65 13.17
N ASP A 249 16.21 -2.60 12.45
CA ASP A 249 17.49 -3.14 12.92
C ASP A 249 18.02 -2.40 14.16
N THR A 250 17.67 -1.13 14.31
CA THR A 250 18.03 -0.32 15.49
C THR A 250 17.05 -0.55 16.64
N THR A 251 15.76 -0.64 16.31
CA THR A 251 14.68 -0.80 17.32
C THR A 251 14.69 -2.21 17.90
N TYR A 252 14.98 -3.22 17.07
CA TYR A 252 15.00 -4.64 17.45
C TYR A 252 16.37 -5.28 17.09
N PRO A 253 17.46 -4.92 17.76
CA PRO A 253 18.83 -5.29 17.36
C PRO A 253 19.12 -6.80 17.42
N ASN A 254 18.27 -7.58 18.06
CA ASN A 254 18.38 -9.05 18.12
C ASN A 254 17.60 -9.76 17.00
N VAL A 255 16.86 -9.00 16.17
CA VAL A 255 16.08 -9.51 15.05
C VAL A 255 16.79 -9.15 13.76
N ARG A 256 17.15 -10.15 12.96
CA ARG A 256 17.67 -9.91 11.62
C ARG A 256 16.51 -9.62 10.67
N THR A 257 16.41 -8.36 10.23
CA THR A 257 15.37 -7.93 9.32
C THR A 257 15.85 -7.95 7.87
N THR A 258 15.01 -8.39 6.96
CA THR A 258 15.17 -8.32 5.50
C THR A 258 13.82 -8.02 4.87
N TRP A 259 13.83 -7.41 3.68
CA TRP A 259 12.57 -7.16 2.98
C TRP A 259 12.72 -7.27 1.47
N GLU A 260 11.61 -7.52 0.82
CA GLU A 260 11.46 -7.50 -0.63
C GLU A 260 10.28 -6.63 -1.04
N ILE A 261 10.39 -6.03 -2.23
CA ILE A 261 9.35 -5.20 -2.83
C ILE A 261 8.89 -5.84 -4.13
N ARG A 262 7.58 -5.91 -4.34
CA ARG A 262 6.99 -6.41 -5.57
C ARG A 262 6.54 -5.26 -6.47
N ILE A 263 6.97 -5.29 -7.72
CA ILE A 263 6.52 -4.38 -8.79
C ILE A 263 5.95 -5.24 -9.90
N GLY A 264 4.64 -5.18 -10.11
CA GLY A 264 3.97 -6.16 -10.97
C GLY A 264 4.15 -7.58 -10.43
N ASP A 265 4.65 -8.48 -11.27
CA ASP A 265 4.96 -9.87 -10.94
C ASP A 265 6.45 -10.11 -10.56
N ALA A 266 7.27 -9.08 -10.62
CA ALA A 266 8.68 -9.15 -10.21
C ALA A 266 8.88 -8.80 -8.75
N SER A 267 9.87 -9.42 -8.11
CA SER A 267 10.26 -9.22 -6.71
C SER A 267 11.72 -8.79 -6.61
N PHE A 268 11.98 -7.75 -5.79
CA PHE A 268 13.29 -7.13 -5.62
C PHE A 268 13.67 -7.08 -4.16
N GLN A 269 14.90 -7.47 -3.86
CA GLN A 269 15.41 -7.48 -2.49
C GLN A 269 15.96 -6.12 -2.09
N SER A 270 15.93 -5.81 -0.81
CA SER A 270 16.49 -4.57 -0.25
C SER A 270 17.97 -4.35 -0.56
N THR A 271 18.69 -5.38 -0.98
CA THR A 271 20.11 -5.36 -1.34
C THR A 271 20.37 -5.18 -2.82
N ASP A 272 19.33 -5.19 -3.66
CA ASP A 272 19.50 -5.10 -5.10
C ASP A 272 19.98 -3.70 -5.51
N THR A 273 20.91 -3.68 -6.47
CA THR A 273 21.47 -2.45 -7.02
C THR A 273 20.90 -2.11 -8.40
N GLU A 274 20.25 -3.07 -9.04
CA GLU A 274 19.58 -2.90 -10.32
C GLU A 274 18.15 -3.45 -10.24
N ILE A 275 17.20 -2.65 -10.68
CA ILE A 275 15.78 -3.00 -10.77
C ILE A 275 15.42 -3.12 -12.24
N ASP A 276 15.40 -4.35 -12.73
CA ASP A 276 15.06 -4.64 -14.13
C ASP A 276 13.54 -4.91 -14.28
N LEU A 277 12.82 -3.89 -14.75
CA LEU A 277 11.40 -3.94 -15.10
C LEU A 277 11.18 -4.15 -16.61
N SER A 278 12.22 -4.51 -17.37
CA SER A 278 12.12 -4.67 -18.83
C SER A 278 11.15 -5.76 -19.26
N GLN A 279 10.82 -6.69 -18.36
CA GLN A 279 9.85 -7.77 -18.57
C GLN A 279 8.54 -7.56 -17.78
N VAL A 280 8.40 -6.45 -17.08
CA VAL A 280 7.24 -6.13 -16.23
C VAL A 280 6.36 -5.11 -16.92
N VAL A 281 5.05 -5.35 -16.95
CA VAL A 281 4.08 -4.34 -17.42
C VAL A 281 3.92 -3.29 -16.33
N VAL A 282 4.44 -2.09 -16.57
CA VAL A 282 4.33 -0.96 -15.67
C VAL A 282 3.27 0.01 -16.18
N THR A 283 2.24 0.25 -15.38
CA THR A 283 1.11 1.13 -15.71
C THR A 283 1.05 2.38 -14.83
N ASP A 284 1.70 2.35 -13.66
CA ASP A 284 1.70 3.44 -12.68
C ASP A 284 3.12 3.75 -12.20
N LEU A 285 3.62 4.91 -12.64
CA LEU A 285 4.95 5.39 -12.26
C LEU A 285 5.01 5.83 -10.79
N ALA A 286 3.91 6.36 -10.24
CA ALA A 286 3.87 6.79 -8.85
C ALA A 286 3.97 5.60 -7.88
N ASP A 287 3.37 4.46 -8.24
CA ASP A 287 3.53 3.22 -7.47
C ASP A 287 4.99 2.73 -7.49
N VAL A 288 5.64 2.77 -8.66
CA VAL A 288 7.07 2.43 -8.77
C VAL A 288 7.90 3.38 -7.90
N GLU A 289 7.70 4.69 -8.01
CA GLU A 289 8.46 5.70 -7.27
C GLU A 289 8.34 5.49 -5.76
N ARG A 290 7.13 5.27 -5.25
CA ARG A 290 6.87 4.96 -3.85
C ARG A 290 7.60 3.68 -3.40
N LYS A 291 7.59 2.63 -4.21
CA LYS A 291 8.27 1.36 -3.93
C LYS A 291 9.79 1.47 -3.95
N MET A 292 10.33 2.36 -4.78
CA MET A 292 11.77 2.64 -4.82
C MET A 292 12.31 3.22 -3.50
N GLU A 293 11.46 3.86 -2.67
CA GLU A 293 11.86 4.37 -1.36
C GLU A 293 12.36 3.27 -0.42
N TYR A 294 11.89 2.04 -0.59
CA TYR A 294 12.31 0.87 0.21
C TYR A 294 13.62 0.22 -0.30
N LEU A 295 14.18 0.68 -1.40
CA LEU A 295 15.33 0.07 -2.08
C LEU A 295 16.54 1.02 -2.07
N PRO A 296 17.19 1.24 -0.90
CA PRO A 296 18.19 2.29 -0.73
C PRO A 296 19.50 2.05 -1.49
N ASN A 297 19.74 0.82 -1.97
CA ASN A 297 20.98 0.44 -2.65
C ASN A 297 20.88 0.53 -4.18
N VAL A 298 19.73 0.90 -4.71
CA VAL A 298 19.50 0.93 -6.15
C VAL A 298 20.35 2.01 -6.83
N GLN A 299 21.02 1.61 -7.89
CA GLN A 299 21.82 2.46 -8.77
C GLN A 299 21.20 2.62 -10.15
N THR A 300 20.41 1.64 -10.60
CA THR A 300 19.77 1.64 -11.92
C THR A 300 18.39 1.03 -11.88
N VAL A 301 17.45 1.71 -12.55
CA VAL A 301 16.09 1.19 -12.83
C VAL A 301 15.90 1.11 -14.33
N ILE A 302 15.51 -0.05 -14.85
CA ILE A 302 15.37 -0.34 -16.27
C ILE A 302 13.89 -0.64 -16.57
N PHE A 303 13.24 0.23 -17.34
CA PHE A 303 11.89 -0.01 -17.83
C PHE A 303 11.92 -0.68 -19.22
N GLY A 304 10.82 -1.31 -19.59
CA GLY A 304 10.61 -1.95 -20.88
C GLY A 304 10.47 -0.98 -22.04
N LEU A 305 9.74 -1.40 -23.05
CA LEU A 305 9.49 -0.63 -24.26
C LEU A 305 8.32 0.34 -24.02
N CYS A 306 8.55 1.62 -24.13
CA CYS A 306 7.60 2.68 -23.79
C CYS A 306 6.98 3.37 -25.02
N GLY A 307 5.79 3.92 -24.85
CA GLY A 307 5.09 4.70 -25.89
C GLY A 307 4.62 3.87 -27.11
N ILE A 308 4.09 2.66 -26.89
CA ILE A 308 3.66 1.77 -27.97
C ILE A 308 2.21 1.37 -27.81
N ASP A 309 1.42 1.78 -28.79
CA ASP A 309 0.00 1.42 -28.87
C ASP A 309 -0.27 -0.02 -29.35
N ASN A 310 0.72 -0.69 -29.96
CA ASN A 310 0.55 -2.04 -30.50
C ASN A 310 1.79 -2.92 -30.31
N PRO A 311 1.74 -3.89 -29.37
CA PRO A 311 2.87 -4.80 -29.10
C PRO A 311 3.09 -5.87 -30.17
N SER A 312 2.24 -5.96 -31.20
CA SER A 312 2.34 -7.00 -32.23
C SER A 312 3.47 -6.79 -33.23
N TRP A 313 4.08 -5.61 -33.26
CA TRP A 313 5.24 -5.33 -34.11
C TRP A 313 6.54 -5.48 -33.29
N GLY A 314 7.53 -5.96 -33.91
CA GLY A 314 8.86 -6.10 -33.31
C GLY A 314 9.68 -7.19 -33.99
N ASN A 315 10.96 -6.98 -34.07
CA ASN A 315 11.88 -8.04 -34.45
C ASN A 315 12.09 -9.00 -33.28
N SER A 316 12.82 -10.08 -33.50
CA SER A 316 13.10 -11.09 -32.48
C SER A 316 13.78 -10.55 -31.21
N LYS A 317 14.41 -9.35 -31.25
CA LYS A 317 15.11 -8.72 -30.14
C LYS A 317 14.17 -7.93 -29.22
N THR A 318 13.02 -7.46 -29.77
CA THR A 318 12.04 -6.67 -29.01
C THR A 318 10.80 -7.45 -28.61
N LYS A 319 10.60 -8.64 -29.15
CA LYS A 319 9.42 -9.50 -28.88
C LYS A 319 9.22 -9.87 -27.42
N ASN A 320 10.27 -9.86 -26.61
CA ASN A 320 10.25 -10.29 -25.22
C ASN A 320 10.25 -9.13 -24.23
N LEU A 321 10.19 -7.88 -24.70
CA LEU A 321 10.10 -6.73 -23.82
C LEU A 321 8.64 -6.53 -23.43
N ALA A 322 8.38 -6.34 -22.14
CA ALA A 322 7.08 -5.92 -21.67
C ALA A 322 6.80 -4.48 -22.14
N VAL A 323 5.56 -4.23 -22.49
CA VAL A 323 5.11 -2.88 -22.82
C VAL A 323 4.99 -2.08 -21.51
N CYS A 324 5.74 -0.99 -21.43
CA CYS A 324 5.56 0.00 -20.39
C CYS A 324 4.50 1.00 -20.87
N GLU A 325 3.39 1.12 -20.17
CA GLU A 325 2.29 2.03 -20.55
C GLU A 325 2.59 3.49 -20.19
N ILE A 326 3.76 3.76 -19.60
CA ILE A 326 4.20 5.10 -19.25
C ILE A 326 4.75 5.82 -20.49
N GLU A 327 4.34 7.06 -20.68
CA GLU A 327 4.84 7.90 -21.77
C GLU A 327 6.32 8.23 -21.61
N ASN A 328 7.04 8.31 -22.75
CA ASN A 328 8.48 8.64 -22.76
C ASN A 328 8.80 9.96 -22.03
N GLU A 329 7.92 10.97 -22.16
CA GLU A 329 8.10 12.27 -21.52
C GLU A 329 8.04 12.15 -19.98
N ALA A 330 7.06 11.39 -19.47
CA ALA A 330 6.93 11.15 -18.03
C ALA A 330 8.15 10.42 -17.45
N LEU A 331 8.71 9.45 -18.20
CA LEU A 331 9.96 8.79 -17.79
C LEU A 331 11.17 9.73 -17.85
N SER A 332 11.21 10.64 -18.82
CA SER A 332 12.26 11.65 -18.90
C SER A 332 12.20 12.61 -17.72
N GLU A 333 11.00 13.10 -17.37
CA GLU A 333 10.80 13.95 -16.18
C GLU A 333 11.16 13.20 -14.89
N TYR A 334 10.76 11.93 -14.80
CA TYR A 334 11.13 11.07 -13.67
C TYR A 334 12.64 10.90 -13.57
N ARG A 335 13.32 10.56 -14.66
CA ARG A 335 14.78 10.47 -14.74
C ARG A 335 15.45 11.74 -14.21
N ASP A 336 15.01 12.89 -14.66
CA ASP A 336 15.60 14.18 -14.27
C ASP A 336 15.38 14.48 -12.79
N ARG A 337 14.23 14.11 -12.22
CA ARG A 337 13.90 14.28 -10.81
C ARG A 337 14.73 13.39 -9.89
N VAL A 338 15.06 12.17 -10.31
CA VAL A 338 15.79 11.19 -9.49
C VAL A 338 17.25 11.01 -9.86
N ARG A 339 17.77 11.79 -10.79
CA ARG A 339 19.12 11.69 -11.38
C ARG A 339 20.26 11.58 -10.37
N GLU A 340 20.12 12.27 -9.22
CA GLU A 340 21.12 12.25 -8.13
C GLU A 340 21.02 10.99 -7.23
N LYS A 341 19.94 10.23 -7.36
CA LYS A 341 19.70 9.02 -6.55
C LYS A 341 20.10 7.76 -7.32
N TYR A 342 19.61 7.61 -8.54
CA TYR A 342 19.86 6.45 -9.40
C TYR A 342 19.60 6.78 -10.87
N LYS A 343 20.15 5.94 -11.76
CA LYS A 343 19.97 6.04 -13.20
C LYS A 343 18.64 5.41 -13.61
N VAL A 344 17.87 6.11 -14.44
CA VAL A 344 16.64 5.61 -15.06
C VAL A 344 16.87 5.34 -16.53
N VAL A 345 16.58 4.14 -16.97
CA VAL A 345 16.78 3.65 -18.34
C VAL A 345 15.49 3.04 -18.85
N TRP A 346 15.17 3.27 -20.11
CA TRP A 346 14.05 2.60 -20.79
C TRP A 346 14.37 2.35 -22.25
N THR A 347 13.49 1.66 -22.95
CA THR A 347 13.64 1.39 -24.36
C THR A 347 12.67 2.25 -25.15
N VAL A 348 13.19 3.01 -26.12
CA VAL A 348 12.40 3.88 -27.01
C VAL A 348 12.27 3.26 -28.39
N ARG A 349 11.15 3.55 -29.04
CA ARG A 349 10.88 3.15 -30.42
C ARG A 349 11.52 4.14 -31.39
N LEU A 350 12.31 3.64 -32.34
CA LEU A 350 12.97 4.41 -33.40
C LEU A 350 12.54 4.01 -34.82
N GLY A 351 11.54 3.16 -34.93
CA GLY A 351 11.03 2.69 -36.22
C GLY A 351 10.10 1.50 -36.08
N PRO A 352 9.53 0.99 -37.20
CA PRO A 352 8.63 -0.16 -37.15
C PRO A 352 9.26 -1.41 -36.52
N SER A 353 10.57 -1.59 -36.62
CA SER A 353 11.30 -2.76 -36.12
C SER A 353 12.54 -2.40 -35.31
N ILE A 354 12.69 -1.14 -34.92
CA ILE A 354 13.87 -0.64 -34.22
C ILE A 354 13.47 -0.08 -32.86
N ALA A 355 14.11 -0.59 -31.83
CA ALA A 355 14.04 -0.06 -30.47
C ALA A 355 15.44 0.08 -29.92
N LEU A 356 15.68 1.09 -29.08
CA LEU A 356 16.96 1.42 -28.50
C LEU A 356 16.80 1.73 -27.02
N ARG A 357 17.67 1.19 -26.18
CA ARG A 357 17.78 1.61 -24.78
C ARG A 357 18.37 3.01 -24.70
N THR A 358 17.83 3.85 -23.84
CA THR A 358 18.23 5.25 -23.68
C THR A 358 19.66 5.44 -23.17
N ASP A 359 20.24 4.42 -22.56
CA ASP A 359 21.61 4.43 -22.02
C ASP A 359 22.68 3.95 -23.04
N LYS A 360 22.27 3.72 -24.29
CA LYS A 360 23.24 3.33 -25.31
C LYS A 360 24.10 4.53 -25.72
N ASP A 361 25.39 4.27 -25.85
CA ASP A 361 26.40 5.24 -26.27
C ASP A 361 26.64 5.24 -27.78
N ASN A 362 26.07 4.27 -28.49
CA ASN A 362 26.19 4.17 -29.94
C ASN A 362 24.90 3.65 -30.60
N PHE A 363 24.66 4.12 -31.84
CA PHE A 363 23.55 3.64 -32.66
C PHE A 363 23.87 3.75 -34.14
N MET A 364 23.60 2.66 -34.88
CA MET A 364 23.79 2.57 -36.32
C MET A 364 22.68 1.71 -36.97
N PRO A 365 21.57 2.31 -37.41
CA PRO A 365 20.41 1.59 -37.96
C PRO A 365 20.66 0.83 -39.25
N ASN A 366 21.62 1.23 -40.07
CA ASN A 366 21.96 0.57 -41.35
C ASN A 366 22.28 -0.93 -41.19
N HIS A 367 22.82 -1.36 -40.06
CA HIS A 367 23.09 -2.76 -39.78
C HIS A 367 21.84 -3.63 -39.62
N PHE A 368 20.66 -3.02 -39.46
CA PHE A 368 19.43 -3.75 -39.22
C PHE A 368 18.60 -3.98 -40.50
N GLY A 369 19.12 -3.61 -41.68
CA GLY A 369 18.43 -3.83 -42.98
C GLY A 369 17.12 -3.04 -43.12
N VAL A 370 16.99 -1.93 -42.45
CA VAL A 370 15.75 -1.14 -42.37
C VAL A 370 15.85 0.01 -43.35
N GLY A 371 15.19 -0.12 -44.46
CA GLY A 371 15.17 0.90 -45.50
C GLY A 371 14.37 2.16 -45.23
N GLN A 372 13.85 2.36 -44.01
CA GLN A 372 13.00 3.51 -43.71
C GLN A 372 13.12 3.94 -42.23
N PHE A 373 13.78 5.08 -42.01
CA PHE A 373 13.94 5.72 -40.74
C PHE A 373 13.40 7.16 -40.86
N PHE A 374 12.17 7.37 -40.43
CA PHE A 374 11.45 8.62 -40.62
C PHE A 374 11.57 9.56 -39.45
N ASP A 375 11.38 10.87 -39.68
CA ASP A 375 11.45 11.91 -38.67
C ASP A 375 10.53 11.65 -37.48
N ASP A 376 9.34 11.09 -37.66
CA ASP A 376 8.39 10.76 -36.60
C ASP A 376 8.96 9.80 -35.57
N TYR A 377 9.93 9.00 -35.91
CA TYR A 377 10.59 8.05 -35.01
C TYR A 377 11.90 8.57 -34.44
N THR A 378 12.65 9.38 -35.22
CA THR A 378 13.94 9.92 -34.81
C THR A 378 13.81 10.88 -33.63
N VAL A 379 12.63 11.50 -33.45
CA VAL A 379 12.35 12.39 -32.33
C VAL A 379 12.63 11.72 -30.96
N ASN A 380 12.45 10.41 -30.86
CA ASN A 380 12.71 9.66 -29.63
C ASN A 380 14.20 9.49 -29.30
N LEU A 381 15.11 9.77 -30.25
CA LEU A 381 16.55 9.85 -29.96
C LEU A 381 16.88 10.94 -28.94
N LYS A 382 16.03 11.93 -28.76
CA LYS A 382 16.20 13.00 -27.74
C LYS A 382 16.36 12.43 -26.31
N TYR A 383 15.89 11.23 -26.04
CA TYR A 383 16.00 10.59 -24.73
C TYR A 383 17.34 9.85 -24.53
N CYS A 384 18.18 9.72 -25.59
CA CYS A 384 19.45 9.00 -25.57
C CYS A 384 20.63 9.94 -25.25
N GLU A 385 20.65 10.51 -24.05
CA GLU A 385 21.65 11.53 -23.64
C GLU A 385 23.10 10.97 -23.57
N ASP A 386 23.25 9.67 -23.43
CA ASP A 386 24.55 8.99 -23.33
C ASP A 386 25.23 8.77 -24.68
N MET A 387 24.58 9.15 -25.79
CA MET A 387 25.06 8.91 -27.16
C MET A 387 26.43 9.55 -27.41
N VAL A 388 27.38 8.75 -27.83
CA VAL A 388 28.74 9.16 -28.21
C VAL A 388 28.94 9.05 -29.73
N CYS A 389 28.38 8.00 -30.34
CA CYS A 389 28.49 7.75 -31.77
C CYS A 389 27.13 7.48 -32.41
N LEU A 390 26.81 8.22 -33.46
CA LEU A 390 25.54 8.11 -34.15
C LEU A 390 25.78 8.07 -35.70
N ASP A 391 25.55 6.91 -36.29
CA ASP A 391 25.59 6.74 -37.75
C ASP A 391 24.18 6.63 -38.31
N LEU A 392 23.70 7.71 -38.92
CA LEU A 392 22.42 7.82 -39.61
C LEU A 392 22.57 7.91 -41.14
N GLY A 393 23.73 7.55 -41.65
CA GLY A 393 23.99 7.55 -43.10
C GLY A 393 22.98 6.72 -43.89
N HIS A 394 22.59 7.22 -45.06
CA HIS A 394 21.59 6.62 -45.97
C HIS A 394 20.15 6.57 -45.41
N MET A 395 19.83 7.38 -44.37
CA MET A 395 18.48 7.47 -43.82
C MET A 395 17.68 8.59 -44.46
N THR A 396 16.35 8.34 -44.63
CA THR A 396 15.40 9.31 -45.22
C THR A 396 14.85 10.25 -44.17
N MET A 397 15.73 10.96 -43.49
CA MET A 397 15.38 11.92 -42.41
C MET A 397 15.73 13.34 -42.86
N HIS A 398 14.98 14.32 -42.35
CA HIS A 398 15.14 15.74 -42.70
C HIS A 398 15.61 16.61 -41.53
N THR A 399 15.37 16.15 -40.26
CA THR A 399 15.71 16.90 -39.05
C THR A 399 16.68 16.14 -38.17
N ILE A 400 17.46 16.89 -37.41
CA ILE A 400 18.40 16.37 -36.41
C ILE A 400 18.24 17.07 -35.05
N ASP A 401 17.05 17.57 -34.73
CA ASP A 401 16.80 18.34 -33.51
C ASP A 401 17.17 17.56 -32.24
N PHE A 402 17.08 16.24 -32.27
CA PHE A 402 17.43 15.35 -31.18
C PHE A 402 18.90 15.44 -30.74
N VAL A 403 19.85 15.89 -31.60
CA VAL A 403 21.26 16.01 -31.22
C VAL A 403 21.48 17.07 -30.13
N THR A 404 20.56 18.01 -29.97
CA THR A 404 20.61 19.02 -28.90
C THR A 404 20.58 18.39 -27.50
N TYR A 405 20.07 17.17 -27.40
CA TYR A 405 19.98 16.39 -26.15
C TYR A 405 21.13 15.40 -25.98
N MET A 406 22.20 15.48 -26.82
CA MET A 406 23.32 14.53 -26.83
C MET A 406 24.64 15.22 -26.46
N PRO A 407 24.86 15.65 -25.21
CA PRO A 407 26.03 16.42 -24.83
C PRO A 407 27.36 15.63 -24.97
N LYS A 408 27.30 14.31 -25.07
CA LYS A 408 28.47 13.41 -25.19
C LYS A 408 28.82 13.07 -26.64
N LEU A 409 28.04 13.54 -27.62
CA LEU A 409 28.20 13.17 -29.02
C LEU A 409 29.57 13.60 -29.58
N LYS A 410 30.34 12.64 -30.09
CA LYS A 410 31.67 12.82 -30.68
C LYS A 410 31.73 12.49 -32.16
N TYR A 411 30.94 11.53 -32.60
CA TYR A 411 30.96 11.02 -33.96
C TYR A 411 29.55 11.04 -34.55
N LEU A 412 29.35 11.77 -35.65
CA LEU A 412 28.07 11.89 -36.31
C LEU A 412 28.22 11.67 -37.82
N ILE A 413 27.47 10.70 -38.38
CA ILE A 413 27.41 10.44 -39.79
C ILE A 413 25.99 10.76 -40.29
N LEU A 414 25.90 11.71 -41.23
CA LEU A 414 24.68 12.12 -41.93
C LEU A 414 24.85 12.01 -43.46
N ALA A 415 25.83 11.22 -43.91
CA ALA A 415 26.09 11.03 -45.34
C ALA A 415 24.87 10.42 -46.03
N TRP A 416 24.52 10.93 -47.22
CA TRP A 416 23.40 10.43 -48.02
C TRP A 416 22.03 10.58 -47.32
N THR A 417 21.85 11.63 -46.51
CA THR A 417 20.56 11.99 -45.89
C THR A 417 19.92 13.19 -46.57
N GLU A 418 18.61 13.40 -46.30
CA GLU A 418 17.88 14.56 -46.81
C GLU A 418 17.92 15.77 -45.87
N VAL A 419 18.78 15.75 -44.88
CA VAL A 419 18.98 16.85 -43.92
C VAL A 419 19.49 18.09 -44.63
N GLN A 420 18.79 19.22 -44.45
CA GLN A 420 19.13 20.50 -45.07
C GLN A 420 19.67 21.52 -44.05
N TYR A 421 19.23 21.44 -42.81
CA TYR A 421 19.55 22.40 -41.74
C TYR A 421 20.21 21.67 -40.58
N ILE A 422 21.40 22.15 -40.23
CA ILE A 422 22.23 21.56 -39.15
C ILE A 422 22.38 22.48 -37.95
N GLU A 423 21.46 23.44 -37.75
CA GLU A 423 21.47 24.37 -36.61
C GLU A 423 21.62 23.67 -35.25
N PRO A 424 20.95 22.52 -35.00
CA PRO A 424 21.10 21.78 -33.75
C PRO A 424 22.52 21.36 -33.41
N ILE A 425 23.42 21.20 -34.41
CA ILE A 425 24.83 20.82 -34.19
C ILE A 425 25.59 21.84 -33.36
N ARG A 426 25.17 23.11 -33.30
CA ARG A 426 25.79 24.14 -32.44
C ARG A 426 25.94 23.72 -30.98
N THR A 427 25.07 22.85 -30.51
CA THR A 427 25.10 22.33 -29.13
C THR A 427 26.13 21.22 -28.92
N CYS A 428 26.61 20.57 -29.99
CA CYS A 428 27.51 19.41 -29.95
C CYS A 428 28.98 19.83 -29.73
N LYS A 429 29.30 20.35 -28.55
CA LYS A 429 30.64 20.90 -28.25
C LYS A 429 31.76 19.87 -28.20
N ASN A 430 31.41 18.57 -28.09
CA ASN A 430 32.35 17.46 -28.06
C ASN A 430 32.48 16.74 -29.42
N LEU A 431 31.82 17.26 -30.48
CA LEU A 431 31.87 16.65 -31.81
C LEU A 431 33.27 16.75 -32.41
N ILE A 432 33.88 15.61 -32.72
CA ILE A 432 35.24 15.47 -33.25
C ILE A 432 35.21 15.10 -34.74
N TRP A 433 34.25 14.28 -35.12
CA TRP A 433 34.07 13.71 -36.46
C TRP A 433 32.71 13.96 -37.01
N LEU A 434 32.61 14.53 -38.21
CA LEU A 434 31.34 14.78 -38.89
C LEU A 434 31.43 14.40 -40.39
N GLU A 435 30.52 13.53 -40.82
CA GLU A 435 30.42 13.13 -42.22
C GLU A 435 29.09 13.62 -42.80
N LEU A 436 29.16 14.52 -43.77
CA LEU A 436 28.04 15.14 -44.50
C LEU A 436 28.08 14.82 -46.03
N ASP A 437 28.88 13.82 -46.44
CA ASP A 437 29.03 13.46 -47.88
C ASP A 437 27.66 13.21 -48.52
N ASN A 438 27.43 13.84 -49.67
CA ASN A 438 26.20 13.71 -50.46
C ASN A 438 24.90 14.00 -49.65
N SER A 439 24.94 14.94 -48.74
CA SER A 439 23.77 15.46 -48.00
C SER A 439 23.24 16.75 -48.64
N CYS A 440 22.05 17.18 -48.24
CA CYS A 440 21.35 18.33 -48.80
C CYS A 440 21.60 19.64 -48.03
N ILE A 441 22.71 19.76 -47.30
CA ILE A 441 23.01 20.89 -46.39
C ILE A 441 23.01 22.23 -47.13
N ARG A 442 22.37 23.23 -46.56
CA ARG A 442 22.23 24.59 -47.12
C ARG A 442 23.04 25.67 -46.42
N ASP A 443 23.47 25.43 -45.21
CA ASP A 443 24.23 26.37 -44.40
C ASP A 443 25.22 25.64 -43.47
N TYR A 444 26.50 25.98 -43.57
CA TYR A 444 27.58 25.45 -42.71
C TYR A 444 27.87 26.36 -41.52
N SER A 445 27.18 27.50 -41.35
CA SER A 445 27.45 28.45 -40.25
C SER A 445 27.35 27.80 -38.87
N PRO A 446 26.50 26.78 -38.60
CA PRO A 446 26.44 26.11 -37.30
C PRO A 446 27.74 25.39 -36.92
N LEU A 447 28.55 24.96 -37.88
CA LEU A 447 29.78 24.21 -37.64
C LEU A 447 30.86 25.05 -36.95
N VAL A 448 30.81 26.38 -37.10
CA VAL A 448 31.79 27.31 -36.47
C VAL A 448 31.76 27.20 -34.94
N ASP A 449 30.63 26.78 -34.38
CA ASP A 449 30.49 26.58 -32.93
C ASP A 449 31.01 25.22 -32.44
N CYS A 450 31.36 24.32 -33.36
CA CYS A 450 31.91 22.99 -33.05
C CYS A 450 33.45 23.05 -32.94
N THR A 451 33.94 23.69 -31.91
CA THR A 451 35.40 23.97 -31.76
C THR A 451 36.25 22.74 -31.50
N ALA A 452 35.65 21.60 -31.14
CA ALA A 452 36.31 20.30 -31.00
C ALA A 452 36.41 19.51 -32.32
N LEU A 453 35.71 19.97 -33.41
CA LEU A 453 35.65 19.24 -34.67
C LEU A 453 37.03 19.20 -35.35
N GLU A 454 37.53 18.00 -35.51
CA GLU A 454 38.83 17.75 -36.13
C GLU A 454 38.73 17.30 -37.61
N ASP A 455 37.75 16.43 -37.89
CA ASP A 455 37.58 15.81 -39.19
C ASP A 455 36.18 16.11 -39.74
N LEU A 456 36.16 16.74 -40.90
CA LEU A 456 34.93 17.13 -41.60
C LEU A 456 34.94 16.62 -43.04
N ASN A 457 33.89 15.90 -43.43
CA ASN A 457 33.66 15.48 -44.83
C ASN A 457 32.39 16.13 -45.37
N ILE A 458 32.53 16.98 -46.39
CA ILE A 458 31.48 17.66 -47.13
C ILE A 458 31.50 17.28 -48.62
N GLY A 459 31.99 16.07 -48.95
CA GLY A 459 32.04 15.60 -50.34
C GLY A 459 30.66 15.66 -51.01
N LYS A 460 30.63 15.94 -52.31
CA LYS A 460 29.40 16.04 -53.13
C LYS A 460 28.36 17.04 -52.58
N THR A 461 28.76 18.01 -51.80
CA THR A 461 27.90 19.11 -51.33
C THR A 461 28.26 20.39 -52.08
N PHE A 462 27.29 21.30 -52.28
CA PHE A 462 27.45 22.50 -53.07
C PHE A 462 26.94 23.74 -52.35
N CYS A 463 27.17 23.81 -51.03
CA CYS A 463 26.83 24.94 -50.17
C CYS A 463 28.00 25.92 -50.07
N ASP A 464 27.73 27.19 -49.70
CA ASP A 464 28.75 28.19 -49.45
C ASP A 464 29.68 27.72 -48.29
N ILE A 465 30.98 27.66 -48.58
CA ILE A 465 32.01 27.21 -47.63
C ILE A 465 32.56 28.33 -46.78
N THR A 466 32.14 29.60 -46.94
CA THR A 466 32.66 30.74 -46.22
C THR A 466 32.72 30.53 -44.68
N PRO A 467 31.72 29.93 -44.05
CA PRO A 467 31.82 29.58 -42.62
C PRO A 467 32.98 28.62 -42.32
N ILE A 468 33.19 27.61 -43.16
CA ILE A 468 34.25 26.59 -42.94
C ILE A 468 35.64 27.21 -43.02
N LEU A 469 35.86 28.25 -43.83
CA LEU A 469 37.16 28.95 -43.94
C LEU A 469 37.59 29.63 -42.65
N GLN A 470 36.73 29.75 -41.64
CA GLN A 470 37.03 30.29 -40.34
C GLN A 470 37.46 29.20 -39.31
N MET A 471 37.27 27.93 -39.64
CA MET A 471 37.48 26.81 -38.74
C MET A 471 38.95 26.36 -38.77
N THR A 472 39.87 27.24 -38.33
CA THR A 472 41.33 27.04 -38.36
C THR A 472 41.85 25.90 -37.45
N TRP A 473 40.97 25.34 -36.65
CA TRP A 473 41.24 24.17 -35.80
C TRP A 473 41.01 22.82 -36.46
N LEU A 474 40.38 22.79 -37.68
CA LEU A 474 40.20 21.54 -38.46
C LEU A 474 41.56 20.91 -38.77
N LYS A 475 41.66 19.58 -38.59
CA LYS A 475 42.80 18.78 -39.04
C LYS A 475 42.62 18.27 -40.45
N ASN A 476 41.43 17.78 -40.81
CA ASN A 476 41.13 17.20 -42.12
C ASN A 476 39.81 17.74 -42.64
N LEU A 477 39.80 18.17 -43.89
CA LEU A 477 38.64 18.62 -44.66
C LEU A 477 38.55 17.88 -45.98
N TYR A 478 37.55 17.03 -46.13
CA TYR A 478 37.31 16.27 -47.35
C TYR A 478 36.18 16.93 -48.18
N MET A 479 36.48 17.30 -49.43
CA MET A 479 35.62 18.02 -50.36
C MET A 479 35.52 17.31 -51.75
N ILE A 480 35.59 16.00 -51.77
CA ILE A 480 35.69 15.22 -52.99
C ILE A 480 34.37 15.34 -53.80
N PHE A 481 34.53 15.52 -55.12
CA PHE A 481 33.43 15.82 -56.06
C PHE A 481 32.66 17.11 -55.74
N GLY A 482 33.20 18.01 -54.93
CA GLY A 482 32.73 19.37 -54.73
C GLY A 482 33.27 20.34 -55.78
N ASN A 483 33.11 21.65 -55.51
CA ASN A 483 33.67 22.69 -56.36
C ASN A 483 35.18 22.80 -56.17
N SER A 484 35.95 22.63 -57.23
CA SER A 484 37.43 22.69 -57.20
C SER A 484 37.95 24.09 -56.79
N GLY A 485 37.24 25.17 -57.12
CA GLY A 485 37.56 26.50 -56.71
C GLY A 485 37.46 26.71 -55.19
N ASP A 486 36.48 26.04 -54.58
CA ASP A 486 36.27 26.12 -53.10
C ASP A 486 37.33 25.30 -52.35
N ALA A 487 37.75 24.16 -52.90
CA ALA A 487 38.85 23.40 -52.31
C ALA A 487 40.16 24.20 -52.33
N TRP A 488 40.39 24.95 -53.42
CA TRP A 488 41.55 25.88 -53.50
C TRP A 488 41.45 27.01 -52.45
N LYS A 489 40.27 27.67 -52.34
CA LYS A 489 40.03 28.68 -51.27
C LYS A 489 40.28 28.12 -49.87
N ALA A 490 39.77 26.90 -49.57
CA ALA A 490 39.95 26.24 -48.29
C ALA A 490 41.44 25.99 -47.99
N SER A 491 42.21 25.49 -49.01
CA SER A 491 43.64 25.22 -48.81
C SER A 491 44.45 26.53 -48.56
N GLN A 492 43.99 27.67 -49.05
CA GLN A 492 44.65 28.95 -48.79
C GLN A 492 44.25 29.52 -47.41
N ALA A 493 42.99 29.39 -47.02
CA ALA A 493 42.48 29.95 -45.77
C ALA A 493 42.83 29.08 -44.55
N LEU A 494 43.06 27.78 -44.73
CA LEU A 494 43.28 26.79 -43.69
C LEU A 494 44.64 26.11 -43.87
N PRO A 495 45.79 26.78 -43.69
CA PRO A 495 47.12 26.27 -44.03
C PRO A 495 47.55 25.10 -43.15
N ASN A 496 46.95 24.88 -42.01
CA ASN A 496 47.22 23.75 -41.11
C ASN A 496 46.27 22.58 -41.28
N THR A 497 45.27 22.70 -42.16
CA THR A 497 44.25 21.67 -42.41
C THR A 497 44.63 20.86 -43.67
N HIS A 498 44.57 19.55 -43.56
CA HIS A 498 44.72 18.65 -44.73
C HIS A 498 43.44 18.70 -45.57
N VAL A 499 43.44 19.48 -46.68
CA VAL A 499 42.32 19.61 -47.60
C VAL A 499 42.44 18.60 -48.72
N VAL A 500 41.43 17.72 -48.87
CA VAL A 500 41.38 16.64 -49.87
C VAL A 500 40.23 16.89 -50.85
N ALA A 501 40.56 17.18 -52.10
CA ALA A 501 39.57 17.49 -53.16
C ALA A 501 39.42 16.39 -54.21
N SER A 502 40.27 15.39 -54.22
CA SER A 502 40.24 14.29 -55.21
C SER A 502 40.57 12.95 -54.56
N GLY A 503 40.11 11.87 -55.16
CA GLY A 503 40.27 10.50 -54.67
C GLY A 503 38.92 9.90 -54.22
N ASP A 504 38.97 8.73 -53.59
CA ASP A 504 37.80 8.07 -53.07
C ASP A 504 37.53 8.52 -51.62
N ALA A 505 36.38 9.13 -51.40
CA ALA A 505 35.98 9.58 -50.07
C ALA A 505 35.41 8.45 -49.18
N THR A 506 35.01 7.33 -49.81
CA THR A 506 34.09 6.42 -49.11
C THR A 506 34.65 5.08 -48.68
N VAL A 507 35.42 4.37 -49.48
CA VAL A 507 35.75 2.97 -49.18
C VAL A 507 37.23 2.63 -49.22
N GLY A 508 38.02 3.24 -50.10
CA GLY A 508 39.48 2.98 -50.21
C GLY A 508 40.31 4.19 -49.92
N GLY A 509 39.67 5.34 -49.74
CA GLY A 509 40.29 6.63 -49.61
C GLY A 509 40.74 6.99 -48.18
N GLY A 510 41.43 8.12 -48.09
CA GLY A 510 42.05 8.58 -46.84
C GLY A 510 41.04 8.85 -45.72
N TRP A 511 39.74 9.18 -46.04
CA TRP A 511 38.70 9.44 -45.01
C TRP A 511 38.54 8.26 -44.03
N ARG A 512 38.42 7.04 -44.56
CA ARG A 512 38.24 5.81 -43.76
C ARG A 512 39.56 5.28 -43.14
N ARG A 513 40.67 6.01 -43.29
CA ARG A 513 41.97 5.68 -42.70
C ARG A 513 42.42 6.69 -41.64
N LEU A 514 41.61 7.69 -41.36
CA LEU A 514 41.91 8.67 -40.29
C LEU A 514 41.81 8.02 -38.91
N PRO A 515 42.66 8.47 -37.95
CA PRO A 515 42.63 7.92 -36.57
C PRO A 515 41.23 7.98 -35.93
N ASN A 516 40.52 9.10 -36.10
CA ASN A 516 39.16 9.25 -35.56
C ASN A 516 38.15 8.32 -36.18
N TYR A 517 38.33 7.86 -37.44
CA TYR A 517 37.51 6.81 -38.05
C TYR A 517 37.67 5.47 -37.30
N TYR A 518 38.87 5.08 -36.96
CA TYR A 518 39.10 3.86 -36.16
C TYR A 518 38.50 3.97 -34.79
N ALA A 519 38.67 5.13 -34.12
CA ALA A 519 38.04 5.39 -32.81
C ALA A 519 36.50 5.35 -32.87
N MET A 520 35.91 5.87 -33.96
CA MET A 520 34.48 5.77 -34.21
C MET A 520 34.04 4.30 -34.41
N ARG A 521 34.79 3.52 -35.20
CA ARG A 521 34.51 2.10 -35.38
C ARG A 521 34.55 1.32 -34.08
N ASP A 522 35.52 1.63 -33.22
CA ASP A 522 35.65 1.03 -31.90
C ASP A 522 34.43 1.41 -31.03
N ALA A 523 33.98 2.67 -31.05
CA ALA A 523 32.80 3.13 -30.37
C ALA A 523 31.49 2.46 -30.89
N LEU A 524 31.43 2.12 -32.18
CA LEU A 524 30.34 1.36 -32.79
C LEU A 524 30.45 -0.16 -32.62
N HIS A 525 31.53 -0.63 -31.98
CA HIS A 525 31.83 -2.06 -31.85
C HIS A 525 31.93 -2.81 -33.21
N MET A 526 32.44 -2.12 -34.25
CA MET A 526 32.56 -2.65 -35.60
C MET A 526 33.88 -3.40 -35.80
N TYR A 527 34.09 -4.48 -35.13
CA TYR A 527 35.39 -5.17 -35.09
C TYR A 527 35.81 -5.94 -36.34
N TYR A 528 34.90 -6.15 -37.31
CA TYR A 528 35.14 -7.04 -38.45
C TYR A 528 34.52 -6.57 -39.77
N MET A 529 34.99 -5.45 -40.31
CA MET A 529 34.87 -5.23 -41.75
C MET A 529 36.27 -4.85 -42.30
N ASN A 530 37.05 -5.86 -42.65
CA ASN A 530 38.24 -5.73 -43.51
C ASN A 530 37.83 -5.62 -44.96
#